data_8fb8bebb5b8752b3ccd07e3f28e96142
#
_entry.id   8fb8bebb5b8752b3ccd07e3f28e96142
#
_cell.length_a   1.000
_cell.length_b   1.000
_cell.length_c   1.000
_cell.angle_alpha   90.00
_cell.angle_beta   90.00
_cell.angle_gamma   90.00
#
_symmetry.space_group_name_H-M   'P 1'
#
loop_
_entity.id
_entity.type
_entity.pdbx_description
1 polymer ?
#
loop_
_entity_poly.entity_id
_entity_poly.type
_entity_poly.pdbx_seq_one_letter_code
_entity_poly.pdbx_strand_id
1 'polypeptide(L)'
;CCLFVVSVFLLVVGAVWHLPEIVTVSNNVYGKELPIQSVETEEKKAVLTFECAWDHSSIKDILEILEDHNVRAAFFVTGDWVKQYPEDVRRIVQGGHDIGNHSATHRNMVQLEKEEIEKELKETHQAVKELTGKEMKFFRPPYGAFNDTVILTAKEGGYLTVMGNIDSMDWKDYGAKTILRTVMEDKELQGGSIIRLNSEAKYTKEALPKLIESLEREGFRLVTLSQLLYQEAYHLDVKGRQIPDDR
;
A
#
# COMPACT_ATOMS: atom_id res chain seq x y z
N CYS A 1 -40.56 36.80 24.34
CA CYS A 1 -39.09 36.57 24.57
C CYS A 1 -38.76 35.09 24.83
N CYS A 2 -39.50 34.38 25.65
CA CYS A 2 -39.19 32.97 26.01
C CYS A 2 -39.28 31.99 24.83
N LEU A 3 -40.21 32.15 23.91
CA LEU A 3 -40.38 31.28 22.73
C LEU A 3 -39.19 31.40 21.74
N PHE A 4 -38.60 32.58 21.62
CA PHE A 4 -37.44 32.81 20.75
C PHE A 4 -36.17 32.16 21.29
N VAL A 5 -35.97 32.17 22.60
CA VAL A 5 -34.82 31.55 23.26
C VAL A 5 -34.86 30.01 23.15
N VAL A 6 -36.08 29.42 23.30
CA VAL A 6 -36.26 27.96 23.17
C VAL A 6 -36.03 27.49 21.72
N SER A 7 -36.48 28.25 20.71
CA SER A 7 -36.24 27.88 19.30
C SER A 7 -34.78 27.98 18.91
N VAL A 8 -34.03 28.97 19.41
CA VAL A 8 -32.59 29.07 19.17
C VAL A 8 -31.82 27.94 19.87
N PHE A 9 -32.24 27.57 21.09
CA PHE A 9 -31.60 26.46 21.82
C PHE A 9 -31.85 25.11 21.13
N LEU A 10 -33.04 24.86 20.59
CA LEU A 10 -33.35 23.65 19.82
C LEU A 10 -32.59 23.59 18.49
N LEU A 11 -32.36 24.73 17.82
CA LEU A 11 -31.54 24.80 16.60
C LEU A 11 -30.07 24.56 16.88
N VAL A 12 -29.54 25.06 17.99
CA VAL A 12 -28.14 24.83 18.40
C VAL A 12 -27.92 23.37 18.82
N VAL A 13 -28.87 22.80 19.59
CA VAL A 13 -28.79 21.38 19.98
C VAL A 13 -28.93 20.48 18.75
N GLY A 14 -29.86 20.78 17.83
CA GLY A 14 -30.01 20.03 16.57
C GLY A 14 -28.75 20.11 15.65
N ALA A 15 -28.08 21.26 15.62
CA ALA A 15 -26.86 21.43 14.86
C ALA A 15 -25.67 20.64 15.45
N VAL A 16 -25.61 20.52 16.79
CA VAL A 16 -24.54 19.70 17.45
C VAL A 16 -24.74 18.20 17.21
N TRP A 17 -26.01 17.73 17.08
CA TRP A 17 -26.30 16.32 16.77
C TRP A 17 -26.07 15.93 15.31
N HIS A 18 -25.84 16.91 14.42
CA HIS A 18 -25.58 16.69 13.00
C HIS A 18 -24.14 17.11 12.58
N LEU A 19 -23.25 17.35 13.55
CA LEU A 19 -21.82 17.47 13.21
C LEU A 19 -21.36 16.08 12.73
N PRO A 20 -20.80 15.98 11.52
CA PRO A 20 -20.19 14.73 11.10
C PRO A 20 -19.12 14.35 12.14
N GLU A 21 -19.13 13.11 12.57
CA GLU A 21 -18.02 12.58 13.38
C GLU A 21 -16.73 12.90 12.65
N ILE A 22 -15.81 13.59 13.32
CA ILE A 22 -14.48 13.85 12.75
C ILE A 22 -13.76 12.52 12.76
N VAL A 23 -13.79 11.82 11.63
CA VAL A 23 -13.03 10.60 11.45
C VAL A 23 -11.56 10.98 11.44
N THR A 24 -10.85 10.61 12.50
CA THR A 24 -9.42 10.91 12.63
C THR A 24 -8.60 9.77 12.04
N VAL A 25 -7.70 10.13 11.14
CA VAL A 25 -6.63 9.26 10.67
C VAL A 25 -5.30 9.87 11.13
N SER A 26 -4.59 9.18 12.01
CA SER A 26 -3.32 9.67 12.51
C SER A 26 -2.19 8.72 12.19
N ASN A 27 -1.27 9.18 11.34
CA ASN A 27 0.00 8.51 11.07
C ASN A 27 1.14 9.09 11.93
N ASN A 28 0.83 10.08 12.79
CA ASN A 28 1.82 10.75 13.64
C ASN A 28 2.02 9.97 14.94
N VAL A 29 3.24 9.49 15.15
CA VAL A 29 3.66 8.76 16.34
C VAL A 29 4.82 9.49 16.99
N TYR A 30 4.61 10.04 18.18
CA TYR A 30 5.60 10.84 18.91
C TYR A 30 6.21 12.00 18.09
N GLY A 31 5.39 12.69 17.28
CA GLY A 31 5.82 13.82 16.46
C GLY A 31 6.51 13.45 15.14
N LYS A 32 6.46 12.18 14.73
CA LYS A 32 6.97 11.70 13.44
C LYS A 32 5.88 11.02 12.64
N GLU A 33 5.83 11.31 11.36
CA GLU A 33 4.96 10.60 10.43
C GLU A 33 5.55 9.22 10.09
N LEU A 34 4.73 8.18 10.18
CA LEU A 34 5.13 6.81 9.85
C LEU A 34 4.33 6.28 8.65
N PRO A 35 4.95 5.45 7.80
CA PRO A 35 4.24 4.68 6.79
C PRO A 35 3.58 3.46 7.42
N ILE A 36 2.56 2.93 6.74
CA ILE A 36 1.89 1.69 7.15
C ILE A 36 2.83 0.51 6.90
N GLN A 37 3.10 -0.25 7.95
CA GLN A 37 3.92 -1.47 7.91
C GLN A 37 3.06 -2.73 7.87
N SER A 38 1.99 -2.77 8.66
CA SER A 38 1.07 -3.90 8.78
C SER A 38 -0.27 -3.43 9.33
N VAL A 39 -1.21 -4.34 9.51
CA VAL A 39 -2.55 -4.04 10.03
C VAL A 39 -2.84 -4.93 11.23
N GLU A 40 -3.45 -4.39 12.28
CA GLU A 40 -4.03 -5.19 13.35
C GLU A 40 -5.34 -5.81 12.88
N THR A 41 -5.42 -7.13 12.92
CA THR A 41 -6.60 -7.89 12.54
C THR A 41 -6.58 -9.27 13.20
N GLU A 42 -7.76 -9.76 13.60
CA GLU A 42 -7.91 -11.12 14.08
C GLU A 42 -7.89 -12.16 12.96
N GLU A 43 -8.16 -11.72 11.72
CA GLU A 43 -8.13 -12.60 10.56
C GLU A 43 -6.69 -12.84 10.10
N LYS A 44 -6.38 -14.10 9.74
CA LYS A 44 -5.07 -14.45 9.20
C LYS A 44 -4.99 -14.07 7.71
N LYS A 45 -5.04 -12.75 7.44
CA LYS A 45 -4.89 -12.15 6.11
C LYS A 45 -3.45 -11.68 5.89
N ALA A 46 -2.97 -11.75 4.64
CA ALA A 46 -1.72 -11.13 4.23
C ALA A 46 -1.83 -10.59 2.80
N VAL A 47 -0.93 -9.68 2.44
CA VAL A 47 -0.86 -9.09 1.10
C VAL A 47 0.51 -9.35 0.50
N LEU A 48 0.55 -9.85 -0.73
CA LEU A 48 1.74 -9.84 -1.57
C LEU A 48 1.82 -8.50 -2.31
N THR A 49 2.96 -7.83 -2.24
CA THR A 49 3.17 -6.56 -2.94
C THR A 49 4.43 -6.63 -3.79
N PHE A 50 4.37 -6.11 -5.00
CA PHE A 50 5.47 -6.12 -5.97
C PHE A 50 5.88 -4.70 -6.32
N GLU A 51 7.18 -4.42 -6.32
CA GLU A 51 7.75 -3.19 -6.87
C GLU A 51 8.12 -3.44 -8.34
N CYS A 52 7.72 -2.49 -9.23
CA CYS A 52 7.94 -2.53 -10.68
C CYS A 52 8.60 -1.22 -11.10
N ALA A 53 9.92 -1.22 -11.25
CA ALA A 53 10.68 0.01 -11.47
C ALA A 53 11.46 0.03 -12.79
N TRP A 54 12.04 -1.10 -13.23
CA TRP A 54 13.00 -1.13 -14.32
C TRP A 54 12.63 -2.12 -15.44
N ASP A 55 12.47 -3.39 -15.11
CA ASP A 55 12.24 -4.48 -16.05
C ASP A 55 10.82 -5.03 -15.94
N HIS A 56 10.34 -5.66 -16.98
CA HIS A 56 9.00 -6.28 -17.04
C HIS A 56 9.01 -7.76 -17.41
N SER A 57 10.18 -8.34 -17.60
CA SER A 57 10.35 -9.70 -18.15
C SER A 57 9.64 -10.79 -17.35
N SER A 58 9.43 -10.59 -16.06
CA SER A 58 8.74 -11.53 -15.18
C SER A 58 7.27 -11.21 -14.90
N ILE A 59 6.75 -10.03 -15.31
CA ILE A 59 5.40 -9.58 -14.97
C ILE A 59 4.34 -10.54 -15.50
N LYS A 60 4.47 -10.99 -16.76
CA LYS A 60 3.53 -11.93 -17.34
C LYS A 60 3.46 -13.22 -16.53
N ASP A 61 4.62 -13.81 -16.22
CA ASP A 61 4.71 -15.06 -15.46
C ASP A 61 4.14 -14.88 -14.04
N ILE A 62 4.43 -13.74 -13.38
CA ILE A 62 3.91 -13.41 -12.05
C ILE A 62 2.37 -13.31 -12.08
N LEU A 63 1.80 -12.63 -13.06
CA LEU A 63 0.36 -12.48 -13.20
C LEU A 63 -0.34 -13.84 -13.48
N GLU A 64 0.25 -14.68 -14.34
CA GLU A 64 -0.24 -16.05 -14.61
C GLU A 64 -0.20 -16.89 -13.32
N ILE A 65 0.89 -16.87 -12.55
CA ILE A 65 0.98 -17.58 -11.27
C ILE A 65 -0.10 -17.11 -10.28
N LEU A 66 -0.29 -15.79 -10.15
CA LEU A 66 -1.31 -15.24 -9.27
C LEU A 66 -2.73 -15.63 -9.69
N GLU A 67 -3.00 -15.66 -11.01
CA GLU A 67 -4.28 -16.12 -11.58
C GLU A 67 -4.51 -17.59 -11.31
N ASP A 68 -3.52 -18.46 -11.56
CA ASP A 68 -3.60 -19.91 -11.33
C ASP A 68 -3.92 -20.27 -9.87
N HIS A 69 -3.41 -19.45 -8.92
CA HIS A 69 -3.69 -19.60 -7.49
C HIS A 69 -4.91 -18.80 -7.02
N ASN A 70 -5.63 -18.10 -7.93
CA ASN A 70 -6.72 -17.17 -7.58
C ASN A 70 -6.34 -16.13 -6.52
N VAL A 71 -5.13 -15.64 -6.55
CA VAL A 71 -4.57 -14.63 -5.64
C VAL A 71 -4.53 -13.27 -6.31
N ARG A 72 -4.93 -12.23 -5.57
CA ARG A 72 -4.75 -10.84 -5.98
C ARG A 72 -3.72 -10.17 -5.09
N ALA A 73 -2.91 -9.32 -5.70
CA ALA A 73 -1.77 -8.64 -5.07
C ALA A 73 -1.85 -7.12 -5.27
N ALA A 74 -0.82 -6.40 -4.85
CA ALA A 74 -0.65 -4.99 -5.18
C ALA A 74 0.68 -4.76 -5.90
N PHE A 75 0.66 -3.88 -6.91
CA PHE A 75 1.82 -3.54 -7.72
C PHE A 75 2.13 -2.05 -7.59
N PHE A 76 3.30 -1.72 -7.07
CA PHE A 76 3.81 -0.35 -6.97
C PHE A 76 4.66 -0.05 -8.19
N VAL A 77 4.15 0.82 -9.07
CA VAL A 77 4.74 1.08 -10.39
C VAL A 77 5.35 2.49 -10.46
N THR A 78 6.50 2.62 -11.12
CA THR A 78 7.04 3.94 -11.45
C THR A 78 6.38 4.52 -12.70
N GLY A 79 6.38 5.85 -12.82
CA GLY A 79 5.84 6.53 -14.00
C GLY A 79 6.58 6.16 -15.29
N ASP A 80 7.91 5.99 -15.21
CA ASP A 80 8.71 5.58 -16.36
C ASP A 80 8.38 4.15 -16.79
N TRP A 81 8.16 3.23 -15.81
CA TRP A 81 7.72 1.87 -16.09
C TRP A 81 6.34 1.83 -16.75
N VAL A 82 5.39 2.66 -16.26
CA VAL A 82 4.03 2.79 -16.84
C VAL A 82 4.09 3.23 -18.31
N LYS A 83 4.93 4.23 -18.62
CA LYS A 83 5.10 4.74 -19.99
C LYS A 83 5.73 3.69 -20.91
N GLN A 84 6.66 2.92 -20.39
CA GLN A 84 7.40 1.90 -21.15
C GLN A 84 6.59 0.62 -21.37
N TYR A 85 5.77 0.22 -20.39
CA TYR A 85 5.04 -1.07 -20.41
C TYR A 85 3.53 -0.92 -20.17
N PRO A 86 2.83 -0.13 -20.99
CA PRO A 86 1.41 0.18 -20.77
C PRO A 86 0.49 -1.04 -20.80
N GLU A 87 0.84 -2.09 -21.58
CA GLU A 87 0.02 -3.30 -21.64
C GLU A 87 0.09 -4.11 -20.33
N ASP A 88 1.24 -4.11 -19.66
CA ASP A 88 1.37 -4.79 -18.38
C ASP A 88 0.60 -4.07 -17.28
N VAL A 89 0.57 -2.72 -17.31
CA VAL A 89 -0.31 -1.92 -16.44
C VAL A 89 -1.78 -2.29 -16.62
N ARG A 90 -2.24 -2.41 -17.89
CA ARG A 90 -3.62 -2.84 -18.18
C ARG A 90 -3.91 -4.23 -17.64
N ARG A 91 -2.99 -5.19 -17.82
CA ARG A 91 -3.13 -6.56 -17.30
C ARG A 91 -3.22 -6.60 -15.79
N ILE A 92 -2.38 -5.85 -15.08
CA ILE A 92 -2.43 -5.72 -13.62
C ILE A 92 -3.82 -5.26 -13.17
N VAL A 93 -4.34 -4.20 -13.78
CA VAL A 93 -5.65 -3.64 -13.41
C VAL A 93 -6.80 -4.56 -13.80
N GLN A 94 -6.76 -5.17 -14.99
CA GLN A 94 -7.78 -6.12 -15.46
C GLN A 94 -7.81 -7.41 -14.64
N GLY A 95 -6.67 -7.86 -14.14
CA GLY A 95 -6.56 -8.98 -13.21
C GLY A 95 -7.13 -8.71 -11.82
N GLY A 96 -7.59 -7.47 -11.56
CA GLY A 96 -8.18 -7.09 -10.28
C GLY A 96 -7.17 -6.89 -9.16
N HIS A 97 -5.90 -6.68 -9.51
CA HIS A 97 -4.85 -6.32 -8.57
C HIS A 97 -4.94 -4.83 -8.23
N ASP A 98 -4.45 -4.47 -7.04
CA ASP A 98 -4.26 -3.05 -6.70
C ASP A 98 -3.04 -2.49 -7.44
N ILE A 99 -3.14 -1.23 -7.84
CA ILE A 99 -2.01 -0.49 -8.40
C ILE A 99 -1.69 0.70 -7.50
N GLY A 100 -0.42 0.84 -7.14
CA GLY A 100 0.13 1.87 -6.26
C GLY A 100 1.24 2.66 -6.95
N ASN A 101 1.46 3.86 -6.45
CA ASN A 101 2.45 4.81 -6.94
C ASN A 101 3.84 4.51 -6.34
N HIS A 102 4.87 4.48 -7.18
CA HIS A 102 6.27 4.29 -6.77
C HIS A 102 7.19 5.43 -7.27
N SER A 103 6.66 6.67 -7.28
CA SER A 103 7.23 7.87 -7.91
C SER A 103 7.28 7.81 -9.45
N ALA A 104 7.65 8.90 -10.10
CA ALA A 104 7.77 8.93 -11.56
C ALA A 104 9.06 8.28 -12.05
N THR A 105 10.18 8.61 -11.40
CA THR A 105 11.54 8.30 -11.90
C THR A 105 12.39 7.50 -10.92
N HIS A 106 11.77 6.94 -9.87
CA HIS A 106 12.45 6.17 -8.82
C HIS A 106 13.57 6.93 -8.09
N ARG A 107 13.42 8.27 -7.94
CA ARG A 107 14.39 9.09 -7.19
C ARG A 107 14.26 8.86 -5.69
N ASN A 108 15.35 9.05 -4.95
CA ASN A 108 15.31 9.08 -3.49
C ASN A 108 14.57 10.36 -3.03
N MET A 109 13.30 10.19 -2.64
CA MET A 109 12.39 11.31 -2.39
C MET A 109 12.73 12.11 -1.13
N VAL A 110 13.53 11.58 -0.20
CA VAL A 110 13.99 12.36 0.98
C VAL A 110 14.99 13.47 0.63
N GLN A 111 15.50 13.45 -0.60
CA GLN A 111 16.41 14.47 -1.14
C GLN A 111 15.71 15.53 -1.97
N LEU A 112 14.38 15.45 -2.10
CA LEU A 112 13.55 16.31 -2.93
C LEU A 112 12.82 17.35 -2.07
N GLU A 113 12.60 18.53 -2.64
CA GLU A 113 11.69 19.52 -2.09
C GLU A 113 10.23 19.07 -2.31
N LYS A 114 9.30 19.63 -1.53
CA LYS A 114 7.89 19.26 -1.55
C LYS A 114 7.29 19.27 -2.97
N GLU A 115 7.56 20.32 -3.73
CA GLU A 115 7.05 20.51 -5.08
C GLU A 115 7.57 19.45 -6.06
N GLU A 116 8.80 18.96 -5.87
CA GLU A 116 9.36 17.86 -6.66
C GLU A 116 8.69 16.53 -6.29
N ILE A 117 8.43 16.29 -4.98
CA ILE A 117 7.69 15.11 -4.51
C ILE A 117 6.29 15.09 -5.11
N GLU A 118 5.56 16.21 -5.05
CA GLU A 118 4.23 16.34 -5.66
C GLU A 118 4.25 16.02 -7.16
N LYS A 119 5.27 16.51 -7.87
CA LYS A 119 5.45 16.23 -9.29
C LYS A 119 5.66 14.75 -9.56
N GLU A 120 6.58 14.11 -8.85
CA GLU A 120 6.86 12.67 -8.96
C GLU A 120 5.59 11.82 -8.74
N LEU A 121 4.77 12.17 -7.74
CA LEU A 121 3.53 11.48 -7.45
C LEU A 121 2.48 11.71 -8.55
N LYS A 122 2.30 12.98 -8.96
CA LYS A 122 1.27 13.38 -9.92
C LYS A 122 1.52 12.80 -11.32
N GLU A 123 2.75 12.78 -11.79
CA GLU A 123 3.08 12.27 -13.13
C GLU A 123 2.73 10.77 -13.26
N THR A 124 3.06 9.97 -12.26
CA THR A 124 2.72 8.54 -12.25
C THR A 124 1.22 8.32 -12.16
N HIS A 125 0.56 9.06 -11.27
CA HIS A 125 -0.90 9.00 -11.11
C HIS A 125 -1.63 9.29 -12.42
N GLN A 126 -1.25 10.39 -13.07
CA GLN A 126 -1.82 10.81 -14.32
C GLN A 126 -1.66 9.74 -15.41
N ALA A 127 -0.44 9.19 -15.55
CA ALA A 127 -0.16 8.16 -16.54
C ALA A 127 -1.02 6.89 -16.34
N VAL A 128 -1.16 6.43 -15.09
CA VAL A 128 -2.02 5.26 -14.78
C VAL A 128 -3.49 5.58 -15.02
N LYS A 129 -3.96 6.76 -14.59
CA LYS A 129 -5.34 7.18 -14.76
C LYS A 129 -5.74 7.31 -16.24
N GLU A 130 -4.89 7.93 -17.07
CA GLU A 130 -5.13 8.05 -18.51
C GLU A 130 -5.18 6.68 -19.19
N LEU A 131 -4.34 5.74 -18.75
CA LEU A 131 -4.21 4.42 -19.34
C LEU A 131 -5.35 3.46 -18.95
N THR A 132 -5.84 3.56 -17.71
CA THR A 132 -6.73 2.55 -17.10
C THR A 132 -8.01 3.10 -16.50
N GLY A 133 -8.13 4.40 -16.31
CA GLY A 133 -9.22 5.06 -15.57
C GLY A 133 -9.14 4.89 -14.05
N LYS A 134 -8.10 4.23 -13.50
CA LYS A 134 -7.96 4.00 -12.07
C LYS A 134 -7.27 5.16 -11.36
N GLU A 135 -7.81 5.50 -10.19
CA GLU A 135 -7.15 6.38 -9.23
C GLU A 135 -6.27 5.54 -8.30
N MET A 136 -5.03 5.95 -8.11
CA MET A 136 -4.14 5.28 -7.17
C MET A 136 -4.32 5.86 -5.76
N LYS A 137 -4.45 4.98 -4.77
CA LYS A 137 -4.63 5.34 -3.35
C LYS A 137 -3.42 4.99 -2.48
N PHE A 138 -2.50 4.21 -3.00
CA PHE A 138 -1.34 3.71 -2.27
C PHE A 138 -0.07 4.28 -2.86
N PHE A 139 0.87 4.62 -1.99
CA PHE A 139 2.20 5.07 -2.37
C PHE A 139 3.24 4.28 -1.59
N ARG A 140 4.34 3.91 -2.26
CA ARG A 140 5.53 3.36 -1.62
C ARG A 140 6.72 4.20 -2.03
N PRO A 141 7.48 4.78 -1.08
CA PRO A 141 8.66 5.56 -1.42
C PRO A 141 9.78 4.65 -1.97
N PRO A 142 10.46 5.08 -3.04
CA PRO A 142 11.64 4.38 -3.55
C PRO A 142 12.70 4.14 -2.47
N TYR A 143 13.38 3.01 -2.55
CA TYR A 143 14.42 2.58 -1.60
C TYR A 143 13.92 2.40 -0.16
N GLY A 144 12.62 2.49 0.08
CA GLY A 144 12.06 2.54 1.43
C GLY A 144 12.47 3.80 2.22
N ALA A 145 12.95 4.82 1.53
CA ALA A 145 13.43 6.06 2.15
C ALA A 145 12.28 7.07 2.32
N PHE A 146 12.01 7.45 3.55
CA PHE A 146 10.96 8.42 3.89
C PHE A 146 11.39 9.37 5.02
N ASN A 147 10.73 10.51 5.05
CA ASN A 147 10.72 11.48 6.15
C ASN A 147 9.33 12.10 6.23
N ASP A 148 9.11 12.97 7.19
CA ASP A 148 7.80 13.61 7.40
C ASP A 148 7.33 14.36 6.15
N THR A 149 8.23 15.05 5.43
CA THR A 149 7.89 15.76 4.19
C THR A 149 7.33 14.81 3.14
N VAL A 150 7.98 13.67 2.91
CA VAL A 150 7.54 12.67 1.93
C VAL A 150 6.16 12.12 2.29
N ILE A 151 5.96 11.72 3.56
CA ILE A 151 4.69 11.13 4.00
C ILE A 151 3.55 12.15 3.97
N LEU A 152 3.79 13.36 4.48
CA LEU A 152 2.77 14.42 4.49
C LEU A 152 2.39 14.85 3.08
N THR A 153 3.36 15.01 2.18
CA THR A 153 3.09 15.36 0.79
C THR A 153 2.28 14.25 0.09
N ALA A 154 2.62 12.99 0.31
CA ALA A 154 1.83 11.87 -0.21
C ALA A 154 0.40 11.87 0.35
N LYS A 155 0.22 12.11 1.66
CA LYS A 155 -1.08 12.22 2.34
C LYS A 155 -1.92 13.38 1.77
N GLU A 156 -1.33 14.55 1.56
CA GLU A 156 -2.00 15.70 0.92
C GLU A 156 -2.43 15.36 -0.52
N GLY A 157 -1.66 14.52 -1.22
CA GLY A 157 -2.00 13.96 -2.53
C GLY A 157 -3.06 12.85 -2.49
N GLY A 158 -3.62 12.51 -1.32
CA GLY A 158 -4.64 11.48 -1.14
C GLY A 158 -4.11 10.05 -1.05
N TYR A 159 -2.82 9.86 -0.78
CA TYR A 159 -2.21 8.53 -0.68
C TYR A 159 -2.09 8.04 0.77
N LEU A 160 -2.29 6.74 0.94
CA LEU A 160 -1.77 6.00 2.07
C LEU A 160 -0.32 5.55 1.74
N THR A 161 0.64 5.96 2.56
CA THR A 161 2.03 5.50 2.39
C THR A 161 2.19 4.11 3.00
N VAL A 162 2.53 3.12 2.16
CA VAL A 162 2.60 1.70 2.54
C VAL A 162 4.01 1.16 2.31
N MET A 163 4.64 0.71 3.38
CA MET A 163 5.94 0.02 3.30
C MET A 163 5.77 -1.50 3.29
N GLY A 164 5.29 -2.07 4.36
CA GLY A 164 5.23 -3.51 4.57
C GLY A 164 6.29 -3.98 5.57
N ASN A 165 5.85 -4.85 6.49
CA ASN A 165 6.67 -5.35 7.59
C ASN A 165 7.54 -6.57 7.21
N ILE A 166 7.23 -7.28 6.13
CA ILE A 166 7.99 -8.46 5.70
C ILE A 166 8.77 -8.14 4.42
N ASP A 167 10.09 -8.10 4.51
CA ASP A 167 10.99 -7.97 3.36
C ASP A 167 11.44 -9.35 2.92
N SER A 168 11.07 -9.78 1.72
CA SER A 168 11.49 -11.08 1.17
C SER A 168 12.99 -11.17 0.90
N MET A 169 13.69 -10.03 0.84
CA MET A 169 15.09 -9.91 0.45
C MET A 169 15.40 -10.52 -0.94
N ASP A 170 14.40 -10.61 -1.82
CA ASP A 170 14.53 -11.20 -3.15
C ASP A 170 15.50 -10.44 -4.05
N TRP A 171 15.65 -9.14 -3.85
CA TRP A 171 16.61 -8.27 -4.52
C TRP A 171 18.09 -8.65 -4.27
N LYS A 172 18.37 -9.52 -3.28
CA LYS A 172 19.73 -10.04 -3.01
C LYS A 172 20.12 -11.24 -3.86
N ASP A 173 19.20 -11.77 -4.66
CA ASP A 173 19.45 -12.91 -5.57
C ASP A 173 20.03 -14.18 -4.90
N TYR A 174 19.68 -14.44 -3.64
CA TYR A 174 20.14 -15.61 -2.89
C TYR A 174 19.38 -16.91 -3.22
N GLY A 175 18.49 -16.89 -4.22
CA GLY A 175 17.73 -18.03 -4.72
C GLY A 175 16.34 -18.19 -4.11
N ALA A 176 15.46 -18.88 -4.84
CA ALA A 176 14.04 -19.03 -4.49
C ALA A 176 13.81 -19.65 -3.10
N LYS A 177 14.63 -20.62 -2.70
CA LYS A 177 14.52 -21.24 -1.35
C LYS A 177 14.82 -20.24 -0.23
N THR A 178 15.74 -19.29 -0.46
CA THR A 178 16.06 -18.26 0.53
C THR A 178 14.90 -17.27 0.67
N ILE A 179 14.28 -16.84 -0.43
CA ILE A 179 13.09 -15.99 -0.42
C ILE A 179 11.99 -16.64 0.42
N LEU A 180 11.66 -17.91 0.12
CA LEU A 180 10.65 -18.66 0.86
C LEU A 180 10.96 -18.70 2.35
N ARG A 181 12.20 -19.07 2.72
CA ARG A 181 12.63 -19.14 4.11
C ARG A 181 12.57 -17.78 4.80
N THR A 182 13.06 -16.72 4.14
CA THR A 182 13.07 -15.36 4.69
C THR A 182 11.66 -14.91 5.06
N VAL A 183 10.67 -15.17 4.21
CA VAL A 183 9.28 -14.78 4.49
C VAL A 183 8.65 -15.69 5.54
N MET A 184 8.77 -17.02 5.39
CA MET A 184 8.04 -17.97 6.24
C MET A 184 8.59 -18.10 7.66
N GLU A 185 9.89 -17.81 7.86
CA GLU A 185 10.54 -17.83 9.18
C GLU A 185 10.64 -16.44 9.83
N ASP A 186 10.08 -15.40 9.18
CA ASP A 186 10.07 -14.05 9.75
C ASP A 186 9.15 -14.01 10.98
N LYS A 187 9.70 -13.53 12.11
CA LYS A 187 8.96 -13.46 13.39
C LYS A 187 7.82 -12.45 13.40
N GLU A 188 7.83 -11.49 12.47
CA GLU A 188 6.78 -10.48 12.30
C GLU A 188 5.70 -10.96 11.31
N LEU A 189 5.79 -12.18 10.74
CA LEU A 189 4.76 -12.74 9.86
C LEU A 189 3.53 -13.14 10.68
N GLN A 190 2.46 -12.39 10.53
CA GLN A 190 1.21 -12.55 11.27
C GLN A 190 0.00 -12.08 10.43
N GLY A 191 -1.21 -12.23 10.97
CA GLY A 191 -2.39 -11.60 10.37
C GLY A 191 -2.18 -10.10 10.19
N GLY A 192 -2.49 -9.59 9.00
CA GLY A 192 -2.26 -8.19 8.63
C GLY A 192 -0.89 -7.89 8.04
N SER A 193 -0.03 -8.88 7.83
CA SER A 193 1.29 -8.68 7.21
C SER A 193 1.21 -8.26 5.76
N ILE A 194 2.11 -7.35 5.38
CA ILE A 194 2.32 -6.87 4.01
C ILE A 194 3.71 -7.30 3.58
N ILE A 195 3.79 -8.19 2.59
CA ILE A 195 5.02 -8.83 2.12
C ILE A 195 5.53 -8.08 0.90
N ARG A 196 6.80 -7.67 0.94
CA ARG A 196 7.48 -6.95 -0.15
C ARG A 196 8.26 -7.90 -1.03
N LEU A 197 8.03 -7.77 -2.33
CA LEU A 197 8.68 -8.48 -3.41
C LEU A 197 9.05 -7.50 -4.52
N ASN A 198 10.02 -7.86 -5.36
CA ASN A 198 10.36 -7.12 -6.58
C ASN A 198 10.01 -7.98 -7.79
N SER A 199 9.26 -7.42 -8.74
CA SER A 199 8.84 -8.15 -9.94
C SER A 199 10.03 -8.55 -10.83
N GLU A 200 11.11 -7.81 -10.74
CA GLU A 200 12.32 -7.96 -11.56
C GLU A 200 13.44 -8.75 -10.89
N ALA A 201 13.29 -9.11 -9.61
CA ALA A 201 14.26 -9.93 -8.92
C ALA A 201 14.29 -11.35 -9.51
N LYS A 202 15.50 -11.85 -9.75
CA LYS A 202 15.79 -13.04 -10.54
C LYS A 202 15.01 -14.30 -10.14
N TYR A 203 14.75 -14.46 -8.85
CA TYR A 203 14.17 -15.69 -8.31
C TYR A 203 12.74 -15.52 -7.77
N THR A 204 12.16 -14.32 -7.88
CA THR A 204 10.82 -14.04 -7.33
C THR A 204 9.76 -14.89 -7.99
N LYS A 205 9.71 -14.93 -9.32
CA LYS A 205 8.73 -15.76 -10.04
C LYS A 205 8.90 -17.26 -9.76
N GLU A 206 10.13 -17.74 -9.55
CA GLU A 206 10.39 -19.13 -9.18
C GLU A 206 9.90 -19.46 -7.76
N ALA A 207 10.09 -18.50 -6.82
CA ALA A 207 9.68 -18.67 -5.43
C ALA A 207 8.16 -18.55 -5.23
N LEU A 208 7.48 -17.76 -6.06
CA LEU A 208 6.12 -17.30 -5.84
C LEU A 208 5.09 -18.42 -5.68
N PRO A 209 5.03 -19.47 -6.51
CA PRO A 209 4.05 -20.55 -6.34
C PRO A 209 4.18 -21.21 -4.97
N LYS A 210 5.42 -21.51 -4.58
CA LYS A 210 5.68 -22.16 -3.30
C LYS A 210 5.43 -21.27 -2.09
N LEU A 211 5.66 -19.97 -2.25
CA LEU A 211 5.38 -18.97 -1.23
C LEU A 211 3.85 -18.87 -1.00
N ILE A 212 3.06 -18.79 -2.06
CA ILE A 212 1.59 -18.78 -1.99
C ILE A 212 1.10 -20.03 -1.27
N GLU A 213 1.47 -21.23 -1.76
CA GLU A 213 1.08 -22.50 -1.16
C GLU A 213 1.47 -22.61 0.32
N SER A 214 2.61 -22.08 0.70
CA SER A 214 3.10 -22.15 2.08
C SER A 214 2.32 -21.21 3.00
N LEU A 215 2.03 -19.99 2.55
CA LEU A 215 1.19 -19.04 3.28
C LEU A 215 -0.24 -19.60 3.48
N GLU A 216 -0.84 -20.16 2.41
CA GLU A 216 -2.18 -20.77 2.49
C GLU A 216 -2.21 -21.99 3.42
N ARG A 217 -1.17 -22.82 3.41
CA ARG A 217 -1.04 -23.98 4.32
C ARG A 217 -0.95 -23.54 5.78
N GLU A 218 -0.29 -22.41 6.04
CA GLU A 218 -0.27 -21.77 7.37
C GLU A 218 -1.60 -21.08 7.70
N GLY A 219 -2.59 -21.12 6.83
CA GLY A 219 -3.92 -20.59 7.02
C GLY A 219 -4.06 -19.10 6.68
N PHE A 220 -3.10 -18.51 5.98
CA PHE A 220 -3.24 -17.14 5.50
C PHE A 220 -4.20 -17.10 4.30
N ARG A 221 -5.10 -16.12 4.31
CA ARG A 221 -5.87 -15.70 3.15
C ARG A 221 -5.16 -14.51 2.49
N LEU A 222 -4.70 -14.70 1.26
CA LEU A 222 -4.07 -13.64 0.49
C LEU A 222 -5.12 -12.70 -0.07
N VAL A 223 -4.99 -11.42 0.20
CA VAL A 223 -5.94 -10.35 -0.18
C VAL A 223 -5.21 -9.16 -0.79
N THR A 224 -5.95 -8.18 -1.33
CA THR A 224 -5.37 -6.92 -1.82
C THR A 224 -5.15 -5.92 -0.69
N LEU A 225 -4.37 -4.85 -0.92
CA LEU A 225 -4.23 -3.74 0.02
C LEU A 225 -5.57 -3.07 0.30
N SER A 226 -6.40 -2.90 -0.74
CA SER A 226 -7.76 -2.32 -0.60
C SER A 226 -8.67 -3.13 0.31
N GLN A 227 -8.43 -4.44 0.45
CA GLN A 227 -9.19 -5.34 1.31
C GLN A 227 -8.59 -5.47 2.72
N LEU A 228 -7.31 -5.14 2.88
CA LEU A 228 -6.62 -5.25 4.17
C LEU A 228 -6.64 -3.95 4.96
N LEU A 229 -6.34 -2.82 4.28
CA LEU A 229 -6.09 -1.54 4.94
C LEU A 229 -7.38 -0.85 5.38
N TYR A 230 -7.36 -0.30 6.59
CA TYR A 230 -8.37 0.67 7.03
C TYR A 230 -8.16 1.98 6.27
N GLN A 231 -9.25 2.54 5.72
CA GLN A 231 -9.24 3.81 5.00
C GLN A 231 -9.48 4.99 5.95
N GLU A 232 -10.20 4.75 7.05
CA GLU A 232 -10.69 5.73 8.02
C GLU A 232 -10.70 5.12 9.42
N ALA A 233 -10.81 5.94 10.46
CA ALA A 233 -10.93 5.51 11.85
C ALA A 233 -9.81 4.55 12.31
N TYR A 234 -8.58 4.99 12.12
CA TYR A 234 -7.40 4.27 12.61
C TYR A 234 -6.28 5.22 13.04
N HIS A 235 -5.39 4.70 13.86
CA HIS A 235 -4.09 5.30 14.15
C HIS A 235 -2.97 4.30 13.89
N LEU A 236 -1.73 4.77 13.86
CA LEU A 236 -0.55 3.90 13.78
C LEU A 236 0.07 3.73 15.16
N ASP A 237 0.50 2.51 15.47
CA ASP A 237 1.38 2.25 16.62
C ASP A 237 2.84 2.62 16.31
N VAL A 238 3.73 2.46 17.29
CA VAL A 238 5.16 2.80 17.17
C VAL A 238 5.92 1.99 16.12
N LYS A 239 5.34 0.90 15.64
CA LYS A 239 5.89 0.06 14.57
C LYS A 239 5.27 0.40 13.19
N GLY A 240 4.37 1.36 13.12
CA GLY A 240 3.63 1.68 11.89
C GLY A 240 2.50 0.68 11.57
N ARG A 241 2.02 -0.08 12.57
CA ARG A 241 0.87 -0.96 12.39
C ARG A 241 -0.43 -0.16 12.50
N GLN A 242 -1.32 -0.29 11.52
CA GLN A 242 -2.66 0.27 11.60
C GLN A 242 -3.48 -0.42 12.70
N ILE A 243 -3.97 0.36 13.64
CA ILE A 243 -4.87 -0.06 14.72
C ILE A 243 -6.22 0.61 14.45
N PRO A 244 -7.34 -0.14 14.34
CA PRO A 244 -8.64 0.48 14.20
C PRO A 244 -8.97 1.25 15.49
N ASP A 245 -9.52 2.45 15.33
CA ASP A 245 -10.06 3.18 16.47
C ASP A 245 -11.36 2.51 16.92
N ASP A 246 -11.55 2.37 18.22
CA ASP A 246 -12.77 1.80 18.81
C ASP A 246 -14.01 2.58 18.30
N ARG A 247 -15.00 1.86 17.80
CA ARG A 247 -16.28 2.42 17.33
C ARG A 247 -17.24 2.59 18.49
#